data_a86350236e0743bfb2375b54245b660e
#
_entry.id   a86350236e0743bfb2375b54245b660e
#
_cell.length_a   1.000
_cell.length_b   1.000
_cell.length_c   1.000
_cell.angle_alpha   90.00
_cell.angle_beta   90.00
_cell.angle_gamma   90.00
#
_symmetry.space_group_name_H-M   'P 1'
#
loop_
_entity.id
_entity.type
_entity.pdbx_description
1 polymer ?
#
loop_
_entity_poly.entity_id
_entity_poly.type
_entity_poly.pdbx_seq_one_letter_code
_entity_poly.pdbx_strand_id
1 'polypeptide(L)'
;FVLSTDEGVDFVEKALAKHPKNRFRAAYGNGASVIDRVKLTRYLGMEHIFEIYGSTEAVITTANRPGDPIESVGAVPKSVVILDEEGKECPPGIIDANGKLTNYDEAVGEICRKVGTDNLRFDGYFDNKGATSQKFRNGMYHSGDLGHVRLAKGTRYLFFNGRTDDWIRKDGENFSAENVLHYAQQIPCVDIAVAYGAPCSVADERVMVTVQLKQGACFDPDEVHEWLIRQQKEGGMDPKWMPDYIRVIDSFPVTDTQKIMVRPYKKEHFDIGCNPNMVVYFRERGVDTYQKLTPEKFARIIDTFRKNGRESLIARVN
;
A
#
# COMPACT_ATOMS: atom_id res chain seq x y z
N PHE A 1 -8.00 -10.63 -7.78
CA PHE A 1 -8.64 -11.06 -6.54
C PHE A 1 -8.68 -12.58 -6.41
N VAL A 2 -9.18 -13.32 -7.42
CA VAL A 2 -9.22 -14.79 -7.39
C VAL A 2 -7.81 -15.39 -7.41
N LEU A 3 -6.83 -14.73 -8.03
CA LEU A 3 -5.44 -15.20 -8.13
C LEU A 3 -4.54 -14.68 -7.00
N SER A 4 -5.06 -13.94 -6.02
CA SER A 4 -4.26 -13.49 -4.88
C SER A 4 -4.08 -14.56 -3.81
N THR A 5 -4.87 -15.62 -3.83
CA THR A 5 -4.77 -16.77 -2.92
C THR A 5 -4.43 -18.06 -3.68
N ASP A 6 -3.80 -19.01 -3.00
CA ASP A 6 -3.48 -20.32 -3.59
C ASP A 6 -4.75 -21.11 -3.96
N GLU A 7 -5.83 -20.97 -3.16
CA GLU A 7 -7.14 -21.55 -3.46
C GLU A 7 -7.77 -20.97 -4.73
N GLY A 8 -7.63 -19.66 -4.92
CA GLY A 8 -8.08 -18.98 -6.13
C GLY A 8 -7.31 -19.42 -7.37
N VAL A 9 -6.00 -19.62 -7.24
CA VAL A 9 -5.16 -20.18 -8.33
C VAL A 9 -5.63 -21.58 -8.70
N ASP A 10 -5.80 -22.46 -7.71
CA ASP A 10 -6.29 -23.83 -7.92
C ASP A 10 -7.67 -23.88 -8.58
N PHE A 11 -8.58 -22.99 -8.15
CA PHE A 11 -9.89 -22.83 -8.78
C PHE A 11 -9.78 -22.46 -10.26
N VAL A 12 -8.94 -21.48 -10.60
CA VAL A 12 -8.73 -21.02 -11.98
C VAL A 12 -8.10 -22.12 -12.82
N GLU A 13 -7.07 -22.83 -12.32
CA GLU A 13 -6.44 -23.95 -13.02
C GLU A 13 -7.45 -25.05 -13.34
N LYS A 14 -8.29 -25.44 -12.39
CA LYS A 14 -9.35 -26.42 -12.59
C LYS A 14 -10.42 -25.96 -13.60
N ALA A 15 -10.79 -24.68 -13.57
CA ALA A 15 -11.72 -24.11 -14.53
C ALA A 15 -11.15 -24.09 -15.95
N LEU A 16 -9.89 -23.69 -16.13
CA LEU A 16 -9.20 -23.67 -17.42
C LEU A 16 -8.97 -25.08 -17.99
N ALA A 17 -8.70 -26.08 -17.13
CA ALA A 17 -8.59 -27.47 -17.55
C ALA A 17 -9.92 -27.99 -18.16
N LYS A 18 -11.07 -27.54 -17.63
CA LYS A 18 -12.40 -27.86 -18.19
C LYS A 18 -12.72 -27.12 -19.48
N HIS A 19 -12.12 -25.93 -19.67
CA HIS A 19 -12.41 -25.04 -20.79
C HIS A 19 -11.11 -24.57 -21.50
N PRO A 20 -10.31 -25.48 -22.10
CA PRO A 20 -8.97 -25.16 -22.60
C PRO A 20 -8.94 -24.21 -23.80
N LYS A 21 -10.09 -24.00 -24.45
CA LYS A 21 -10.22 -23.04 -25.57
C LYS A 21 -10.52 -21.61 -25.13
N ASN A 22 -10.90 -21.40 -23.86
CA ASN A 22 -11.15 -20.06 -23.34
C ASN A 22 -9.81 -19.32 -23.18
N ARG A 23 -9.72 -18.16 -23.77
CA ARG A 23 -8.57 -17.26 -23.69
C ARG A 23 -9.06 -15.85 -23.42
N PHE A 24 -8.49 -15.23 -22.40
CA PHE A 24 -8.66 -13.79 -22.19
C PHE A 24 -7.60 -13.04 -23.02
N ARG A 25 -8.00 -12.01 -23.73
CA ARG A 25 -7.07 -11.18 -24.50
C ARG A 25 -6.46 -10.07 -23.66
N ALA A 26 -7.27 -9.49 -22.77
CA ALA A 26 -6.89 -8.35 -21.97
C ALA A 26 -7.65 -8.31 -20.66
N ALA A 27 -7.06 -7.67 -19.67
CA ALA A 27 -7.71 -7.27 -18.44
C ALA A 27 -7.61 -5.76 -18.24
N TYR A 28 -8.60 -5.19 -17.57
CA TYR A 28 -8.57 -3.83 -17.04
C TYR A 28 -8.79 -3.91 -15.54
N GLY A 29 -7.99 -3.18 -14.78
CA GLY A 29 -8.10 -3.18 -13.33
C GLY A 29 -7.40 -1.99 -12.69
N ASN A 30 -7.48 -1.95 -11.38
CA ASN A 30 -6.82 -0.95 -10.55
C ASN A 30 -5.93 -1.67 -9.54
N GLY A 31 -4.64 -1.35 -9.52
CA GLY A 31 -3.71 -1.80 -8.49
C GLY A 31 -3.33 -3.27 -8.57
N ALA A 32 -3.24 -3.86 -9.77
CA ALA A 32 -2.65 -5.18 -9.93
C ALA A 32 -1.16 -5.13 -9.58
N SER A 33 -0.76 -5.87 -8.55
CA SER A 33 0.64 -6.01 -8.19
C SER A 33 1.43 -6.69 -9.33
N VAL A 34 2.76 -6.56 -9.33
CA VAL A 34 3.62 -7.28 -10.28
C VAL A 34 3.37 -8.79 -10.21
N ILE A 35 3.17 -9.32 -9.00
CA ILE A 35 2.86 -10.73 -8.76
C ILE A 35 1.53 -11.11 -9.40
N ASP A 36 0.48 -10.30 -9.22
CA ASP A 36 -0.83 -10.54 -9.83
C ASP A 36 -0.76 -10.51 -11.35
N ARG A 37 0.02 -9.59 -11.92
CA ARG A 37 0.24 -9.53 -13.39
C ARG A 37 0.89 -10.80 -13.91
N VAL A 38 1.93 -11.30 -13.22
CA VAL A 38 2.59 -12.56 -13.57
C VAL A 38 1.59 -13.72 -13.51
N LYS A 39 0.77 -13.80 -12.46
CA LYS A 39 -0.28 -14.81 -12.30
C LYS A 39 -1.34 -14.71 -13.41
N LEU A 40 -1.86 -13.54 -13.68
CA LEU A 40 -2.85 -13.29 -14.74
C LEU A 40 -2.31 -13.69 -16.12
N THR A 41 -1.07 -13.33 -16.43
CA THR A 41 -0.43 -13.73 -17.69
C THR A 41 -0.24 -15.24 -17.75
N ARG A 42 0.28 -15.85 -16.67
CA ARG A 42 0.60 -17.28 -16.62
C ARG A 42 -0.65 -18.16 -16.69
N TYR A 43 -1.64 -17.88 -15.86
CA TYR A 43 -2.81 -18.74 -15.69
C TYR A 43 -3.94 -18.42 -16.68
N LEU A 44 -4.16 -17.17 -17.01
CA LEU A 44 -5.25 -16.75 -17.90
C LEU A 44 -4.79 -16.44 -19.33
N GLY A 45 -3.49 -16.46 -19.59
CA GLY A 45 -2.92 -16.18 -20.92
C GLY A 45 -3.16 -14.76 -21.41
N MET A 46 -3.31 -13.80 -20.49
CA MET A 46 -3.56 -12.41 -20.83
C MET A 46 -2.30 -11.75 -21.38
N GLU A 47 -2.36 -11.28 -22.62
CA GLU A 47 -1.25 -10.57 -23.28
C GLU A 47 -1.15 -9.10 -22.83
N HIS A 48 -2.32 -8.52 -22.44
CA HIS A 48 -2.41 -7.10 -22.05
C HIS A 48 -3.15 -6.96 -20.73
N ILE A 49 -2.48 -6.35 -19.75
CA ILE A 49 -3.08 -5.99 -18.46
C ILE A 49 -2.98 -4.48 -18.35
N PHE A 50 -4.14 -3.82 -18.41
CA PHE A 50 -4.26 -2.38 -18.38
C PHE A 50 -4.57 -1.91 -16.96
N GLU A 51 -3.77 -0.98 -16.47
CA GLU A 51 -4.04 -0.29 -15.22
C GLU A 51 -4.86 0.97 -15.48
N ILE A 52 -5.91 1.13 -14.69
CA ILE A 52 -6.76 2.31 -14.70
C ILE A 52 -6.55 3.06 -13.38
N TYR A 53 -6.33 4.35 -13.43
CA TYR A 53 -6.36 5.22 -12.28
C TYR A 53 -7.57 6.15 -12.38
N GLY A 54 -8.30 6.26 -11.27
CA GLY A 54 -9.45 7.14 -11.15
C GLY A 54 -10.19 6.95 -9.85
N SER A 55 -11.04 7.88 -9.54
CA SER A 55 -11.93 7.88 -8.39
C SER A 55 -13.38 8.10 -8.82
N THR A 56 -14.33 7.94 -7.89
CA THR A 56 -15.74 8.21 -8.15
C THR A 56 -16.02 9.67 -8.52
N GLU A 57 -15.17 10.58 -8.09
CA GLU A 57 -15.20 12.01 -8.46
C GLU A 57 -14.87 12.26 -9.94
N ALA A 58 -14.20 11.29 -10.58
CA ALA A 58 -13.82 11.32 -11.99
C ALA A 58 -13.04 12.57 -12.43
N VAL A 59 -12.38 13.27 -11.48
CA VAL A 59 -11.61 14.48 -11.75
C VAL A 59 -10.29 14.16 -12.45
N ILE A 60 -9.62 13.08 -12.04
CA ILE A 60 -8.44 12.53 -12.68
C ILE A 60 -8.77 11.10 -13.07
N THR A 61 -8.78 10.80 -14.35
CA THR A 61 -9.00 9.46 -14.87
C THR A 61 -8.02 9.21 -15.99
N THR A 62 -7.27 8.13 -15.89
CA THR A 62 -6.32 7.70 -16.92
C THR A 62 -6.19 6.19 -16.94
N ALA A 63 -5.71 5.65 -18.03
CA ALA A 63 -5.39 4.24 -18.18
C ALA A 63 -4.15 4.11 -19.05
N ASN A 64 -3.31 3.13 -18.75
CA ASN A 64 -2.18 2.83 -19.61
C ASN A 64 -2.65 2.15 -20.90
N ARG A 65 -1.79 2.21 -21.91
CA ARG A 65 -2.02 1.64 -23.25
C ARG A 65 -0.85 0.76 -23.65
N PRO A 66 -1.01 -0.10 -24.66
CA PRO A 66 0.11 -0.84 -25.21
C PRO A 66 1.24 0.10 -25.64
N GLY A 67 2.46 -0.15 -25.17
CA GLY A 67 3.64 0.68 -25.42
C GLY A 67 3.91 1.79 -24.41
N ASP A 68 3.00 2.03 -23.46
CA ASP A 68 3.26 2.89 -22.31
C ASP A 68 4.29 2.23 -21.34
N PRO A 69 4.97 3.02 -20.52
CA PRO A 69 5.87 2.45 -19.53
C PRO A 69 5.14 1.46 -18.62
N ILE A 70 5.78 0.33 -18.37
CA ILE A 70 5.29 -0.69 -17.44
C ILE A 70 5.07 -0.04 -16.07
N GLU A 71 3.99 -0.42 -15.38
CA GLU A 71 3.56 0.12 -14.07
C GLU A 71 3.00 1.54 -14.11
N SER A 72 3.03 2.24 -15.25
CA SER A 72 2.29 3.50 -15.33
C SER A 72 0.79 3.24 -15.34
N VAL A 73 0.05 4.16 -14.75
CA VAL A 73 -1.42 4.18 -14.84
C VAL A 73 -1.91 5.02 -16.02
N GLY A 74 -1.00 5.39 -16.92
CA GLY A 74 -1.28 6.06 -18.20
C GLY A 74 -0.74 7.47 -18.30
N ALA A 75 -0.92 8.06 -19.49
CA ALA A 75 -0.49 9.41 -19.80
C ALA A 75 -1.40 10.45 -19.13
N VAL A 76 -0.81 11.55 -18.65
CA VAL A 76 -1.53 12.65 -18.01
C VAL A 76 -1.21 14.01 -18.62
N PRO A 77 -2.19 14.95 -18.69
CA PRO A 77 -1.98 16.29 -19.16
C PRO A 77 -1.15 17.13 -18.16
N LYS A 78 -0.68 18.30 -18.60
CA LYS A 78 0.05 19.25 -17.75
C LYS A 78 -0.79 19.82 -16.60
N SER A 79 -2.12 19.71 -16.67
CA SER A 79 -3.01 20.09 -15.57
C SER A 79 -2.96 19.13 -14.39
N VAL A 80 -2.49 17.90 -14.59
CA VAL A 80 -2.20 16.96 -13.50
C VAL A 80 -0.77 17.21 -13.02
N VAL A 81 -0.62 17.49 -11.74
CA VAL A 81 0.65 17.81 -11.08
C VAL A 81 0.81 16.95 -9.82
N ILE A 82 2.04 16.78 -9.39
CA ILE A 82 2.38 16.14 -8.13
C ILE A 82 2.83 17.23 -7.19
N LEU A 83 2.27 17.30 -5.99
CA LEU A 83 2.60 18.32 -4.98
C LEU A 83 3.22 17.66 -3.74
N ASP A 84 4.29 18.25 -3.23
CA ASP A 84 4.84 17.92 -1.93
C ASP A 84 3.95 18.43 -0.77
N GLU A 85 4.39 18.20 0.47
CA GLU A 85 3.64 18.61 1.68
C GLU A 85 3.52 20.13 1.81
N GLU A 86 4.45 20.90 1.24
CA GLU A 86 4.45 22.36 1.19
C GLU A 86 3.59 22.93 0.04
N GLY A 87 3.06 22.06 -0.82
CA GLY A 87 2.24 22.43 -1.98
C GLY A 87 3.05 22.87 -3.20
N LYS A 88 4.34 22.58 -3.25
CA LYS A 88 5.22 22.82 -4.39
C LYS A 88 5.17 21.67 -5.37
N GLU A 89 5.26 21.96 -6.67
CA GLU A 89 5.27 20.91 -7.71
C GLU A 89 6.58 20.10 -7.66
N CYS A 90 6.44 18.79 -7.50
CA CYS A 90 7.55 17.84 -7.48
C CYS A 90 8.20 17.71 -8.86
N PRO A 91 9.53 17.49 -8.94
CA PRO A 91 10.21 17.20 -10.19
C PRO A 91 9.78 15.82 -10.74
N PRO A 92 9.98 15.57 -12.04
CA PRO A 92 9.77 14.24 -12.60
C PRO A 92 10.66 13.18 -11.93
N GLY A 93 10.11 11.98 -11.79
CA GLY A 93 10.87 10.83 -11.30
C GLY A 93 11.98 10.41 -12.26
N ILE A 94 13.13 10.10 -11.70
CA ILE A 94 14.34 9.62 -12.39
C ILE A 94 14.55 8.15 -12.02
N ILE A 95 14.74 7.30 -13.02
CA ILE A 95 15.00 5.87 -12.81
C ILE A 95 16.44 5.52 -13.19
N ASP A 96 17.01 4.56 -12.47
CA ASP A 96 18.30 3.96 -12.80
C ASP A 96 18.17 2.92 -13.94
N ALA A 97 19.29 2.27 -14.27
CA ALA A 97 19.35 1.23 -15.30
C ALA A 97 18.50 -0.02 -14.94
N ASN A 98 18.19 -0.24 -13.66
CA ASN A 98 17.37 -1.34 -13.17
C ASN A 98 15.88 -0.98 -13.07
N GLY A 99 15.51 0.26 -13.42
CA GLY A 99 14.14 0.77 -13.33
C GLY A 99 13.75 1.30 -11.95
N LYS A 100 14.67 1.34 -10.97
CA LYS A 100 14.42 1.87 -9.63
C LYS A 100 14.36 3.39 -9.65
N LEU A 101 13.35 3.98 -8.99
CA LEU A 101 13.22 5.43 -8.80
C LEU A 101 14.34 5.92 -7.85
N THR A 102 15.19 6.83 -8.33
CA THR A 102 16.39 7.28 -7.59
C THR A 102 16.16 8.55 -6.79
N ASN A 103 15.14 9.35 -7.15
CA ASN A 103 14.78 10.59 -6.48
C ASN A 103 13.37 10.49 -5.86
N TYR A 104 13.09 9.38 -5.16
CA TYR A 104 11.77 9.07 -4.59
C TYR A 104 11.24 10.21 -3.72
N ASP A 105 12.02 10.68 -2.75
CA ASP A 105 11.61 11.69 -1.78
C ASP A 105 11.30 13.06 -2.41
N GLU A 106 11.90 13.35 -3.55
CA GLU A 106 11.69 14.61 -4.27
C GLU A 106 10.52 14.53 -5.28
N ALA A 107 10.31 13.33 -5.87
CA ALA A 107 9.41 13.14 -7.00
C ALA A 107 8.01 12.68 -6.59
N VAL A 108 7.88 12.03 -5.43
CA VAL A 108 6.61 11.47 -4.96
C VAL A 108 5.89 12.48 -4.08
N GLY A 109 4.62 12.72 -4.39
CA GLY A 109 3.75 13.62 -3.63
C GLY A 109 2.28 13.37 -3.94
N GLU A 110 1.39 14.24 -3.49
CA GLU A 110 -0.04 14.12 -3.74
C GLU A 110 -0.38 14.38 -5.22
N ILE A 111 -1.16 13.50 -5.81
CA ILE A 111 -1.68 13.66 -7.18
C ILE A 111 -2.78 14.73 -7.17
N CYS A 112 -2.53 15.84 -7.82
CA CYS A 112 -3.43 16.98 -7.87
C CYS A 112 -3.78 17.37 -9.31
N ARG A 113 -4.86 18.12 -9.48
CA ARG A 113 -5.24 18.71 -10.77
C ARG A 113 -5.58 20.18 -10.62
N LYS A 114 -5.02 21.03 -11.52
CA LYS A 114 -5.33 22.46 -11.61
C LYS A 114 -6.78 22.65 -12.00
N VAL A 115 -7.53 23.42 -11.20
CA VAL A 115 -8.95 23.75 -11.46
C VAL A 115 -9.03 24.87 -12.48
N GLY A 116 -10.06 24.84 -13.33
CA GLY A 116 -10.29 25.90 -14.33
C GLY A 116 -9.56 25.72 -15.67
N THR A 117 -8.82 24.63 -15.85
CA THR A 117 -8.15 24.31 -17.12
C THR A 117 -9.02 23.51 -18.09
N ASP A 118 -10.04 22.82 -17.58
CA ASP A 118 -10.96 21.96 -18.34
C ASP A 118 -12.34 21.91 -17.66
N ASN A 119 -13.34 21.33 -18.34
CA ASN A 119 -14.69 21.09 -17.78
C ASN A 119 -14.61 19.99 -16.68
N LEU A 120 -14.28 20.39 -15.45
CA LEU A 120 -14.43 19.54 -14.28
C LEU A 120 -15.92 19.30 -14.00
N ARG A 121 -16.34 18.04 -13.94
CA ARG A 121 -17.75 17.65 -13.74
C ARG A 121 -18.04 17.17 -12.32
N PHE A 122 -17.23 17.52 -11.34
CA PHE A 122 -17.47 17.16 -9.95
C PHE A 122 -18.05 18.36 -9.20
N ASP A 123 -19.33 18.28 -8.85
CA ASP A 123 -20.09 19.34 -8.17
C ASP A 123 -19.93 19.28 -6.63
N GLY A 124 -19.23 18.27 -6.11
CA GLY A 124 -19.01 18.03 -4.69
C GLY A 124 -19.74 16.80 -4.17
N TYR A 125 -19.50 16.50 -2.89
CA TYR A 125 -20.18 15.41 -2.20
C TYR A 125 -21.57 15.85 -1.74
N PHE A 126 -22.56 14.97 -1.90
CA PHE A 126 -23.92 15.21 -1.46
C PHE A 126 -23.95 15.47 0.05
N ASP A 127 -24.53 16.59 0.45
CA ASP A 127 -24.70 17.04 1.83
C ASP A 127 -23.43 17.02 2.72
N ASN A 128 -22.23 17.09 2.08
CA ASN A 128 -20.95 17.11 2.79
C ASN A 128 -19.99 18.18 2.24
N LYS A 129 -20.31 19.45 2.57
CA LYS A 129 -19.51 20.62 2.18
C LYS A 129 -18.09 20.57 2.75
N GLY A 130 -17.90 20.00 3.96
CA GLY A 130 -16.60 19.87 4.58
C GLY A 130 -15.67 18.95 3.78
N ALA A 131 -16.12 17.77 3.39
CA ALA A 131 -15.35 16.86 2.54
C ALA A 131 -15.09 17.48 1.17
N THR A 132 -16.05 18.18 0.60
CA THR A 132 -15.87 18.87 -0.69
C THR A 132 -14.77 19.94 -0.62
N SER A 133 -14.77 20.78 0.41
CA SER A 133 -13.75 21.83 0.58
C SER A 133 -12.34 21.27 0.84
N GLN A 134 -12.23 20.10 1.46
CA GLN A 134 -10.94 19.41 1.61
C GLN A 134 -10.38 18.95 0.25
N LYS A 135 -11.25 18.54 -0.68
CA LYS A 135 -10.83 18.13 -2.02
C LYS A 135 -10.46 19.30 -2.92
N PHE A 136 -11.06 20.47 -2.72
CA PHE A 136 -10.78 21.66 -3.51
C PHE A 136 -10.18 22.76 -2.64
N ARG A 137 -8.87 22.91 -2.70
CA ARG A 137 -8.12 23.94 -1.98
C ARG A 137 -7.01 24.54 -2.85
N ASN A 138 -6.68 25.79 -2.64
CA ASN A 138 -5.60 26.51 -3.34
C ASN A 138 -5.70 26.44 -4.89
N GLY A 139 -6.92 26.43 -5.46
CA GLY A 139 -7.13 26.34 -6.90
C GLY A 139 -6.84 24.99 -7.52
N MET A 140 -6.74 23.95 -6.69
CA MET A 140 -6.46 22.59 -7.13
C MET A 140 -7.46 21.58 -6.56
N TYR A 141 -7.69 20.52 -7.31
CA TYR A 141 -8.29 19.29 -6.80
C TYR A 141 -7.19 18.41 -6.21
N HIS A 142 -7.42 17.93 -5.00
CA HIS A 142 -6.55 17.04 -4.25
C HIS A 142 -7.16 15.64 -4.23
N SER A 143 -6.48 14.67 -4.83
CA SER A 143 -7.01 13.31 -4.92
C SER A 143 -6.97 12.57 -3.58
N GLY A 144 -6.01 12.87 -2.72
CA GLY A 144 -5.66 12.08 -1.54
C GLY A 144 -4.87 10.82 -1.89
N ASP A 145 -4.39 10.74 -3.12
CA ASP A 145 -3.54 9.67 -3.61
C ASP A 145 -2.14 10.19 -3.90
N LEU A 146 -1.15 9.35 -3.73
CA LEU A 146 0.25 9.63 -3.98
C LEU A 146 0.70 9.10 -5.32
N GLY A 147 1.61 9.80 -5.94
CA GLY A 147 2.18 9.38 -7.20
C GLY A 147 3.39 10.18 -7.60
N HIS A 148 3.96 9.82 -8.72
CA HIS A 148 4.98 10.60 -9.38
C HIS A 148 4.74 10.61 -10.89
N VAL A 149 5.32 11.58 -11.57
CA VAL A 149 5.29 11.66 -13.03
C VAL A 149 6.67 11.33 -13.58
N ARG A 150 6.74 10.48 -14.60
CA ARG A 150 7.97 10.28 -15.40
C ARG A 150 7.75 10.76 -16.81
N LEU A 151 8.83 11.21 -17.44
CA LEU A 151 8.84 11.61 -18.86
C LEU A 151 9.38 10.46 -19.70
N ALA A 152 8.63 10.03 -20.68
CA ALA A 152 9.07 9.07 -21.68
C ALA A 152 8.63 9.53 -23.07
N LYS A 153 9.58 9.65 -24.00
CA LYS A 153 9.33 10.10 -25.39
C LYS A 153 8.52 11.40 -25.46
N GLY A 154 8.76 12.35 -24.55
CA GLY A 154 8.07 13.65 -24.49
C GLY A 154 6.66 13.61 -23.87
N THR A 155 6.18 12.45 -23.44
CA THR A 155 4.89 12.26 -22.77
C THR A 155 5.08 12.12 -21.27
N ARG A 156 4.14 12.70 -20.50
CA ARG A 156 4.08 12.59 -19.04
C ARG A 156 3.25 11.38 -18.68
N TYR A 157 3.81 10.44 -17.95
CA TYR A 157 3.13 9.25 -17.45
C TYR A 157 3.01 9.30 -15.94
N LEU A 158 1.83 8.99 -15.43
CA LEU A 158 1.54 8.92 -14.01
C LEU A 158 1.85 7.51 -13.47
N PHE A 159 2.47 7.45 -12.30
CA PHE A 159 2.71 6.24 -11.53
C PHE A 159 2.06 6.42 -10.16
N PHE A 160 1.29 5.44 -9.74
CA PHE A 160 0.61 5.44 -8.44
C PHE A 160 1.55 4.91 -7.36
N ASN A 161 1.60 5.60 -6.22
CA ASN A 161 2.47 5.27 -5.08
C ASN A 161 1.69 5.06 -3.76
N GLY A 162 0.38 4.82 -3.83
CA GLY A 162 -0.44 4.61 -2.64
C GLY A 162 -1.35 5.79 -2.32
N ARG A 163 -1.81 5.87 -1.08
CA ARG A 163 -2.65 6.97 -0.60
C ARG A 163 -1.92 7.83 0.42
N THR A 164 -2.32 9.09 0.53
CA THR A 164 -1.80 9.99 1.56
C THR A 164 -2.03 9.45 2.97
N ASP A 165 -3.17 8.79 3.20
CA ASP A 165 -3.48 8.11 4.47
C ASP A 165 -2.68 6.82 4.71
N ASP A 166 -1.95 6.34 3.71
CA ASP A 166 -1.16 5.10 3.75
C ASP A 166 0.35 5.39 3.79
N TRP A 167 0.74 6.63 4.03
CA TRP A 167 2.11 6.96 4.35
C TRP A 167 2.47 6.51 5.75
N ILE A 168 3.68 6.00 5.87
CA ILE A 168 4.30 5.68 7.14
C ILE A 168 5.44 6.66 7.33
N ARG A 169 5.41 7.39 8.44
CA ARG A 169 6.51 8.28 8.82
C ARG A 169 7.38 7.59 9.85
N LYS A 170 8.62 7.27 9.47
CA LYS A 170 9.56 6.58 10.36
C LYS A 170 10.95 7.18 10.26
N ASP A 171 11.52 7.49 11.42
CA ASP A 171 12.86 8.06 11.56
C ASP A 171 13.06 9.32 10.69
N GLY A 172 12.03 10.19 10.63
CA GLY A 172 12.04 11.48 9.90
C GLY A 172 11.78 11.38 8.40
N GLU A 173 11.56 10.19 7.85
CA GLU A 173 11.24 9.98 6.43
C GLU A 173 9.82 9.46 6.23
N ASN A 174 9.20 9.90 5.14
CA ASN A 174 7.90 9.44 4.71
C ASN A 174 8.06 8.41 3.58
N PHE A 175 7.36 7.29 3.65
CA PHE A 175 7.29 6.31 2.56
C PHE A 175 5.91 5.66 2.50
N SER A 176 5.57 5.15 1.32
CA SER A 176 4.30 4.46 1.11
C SER A 176 4.27 3.10 1.79
N ALA A 177 3.15 2.76 2.43
CA ALA A 177 2.88 1.42 2.94
C ALA A 177 2.95 0.34 1.83
N GLU A 178 2.75 0.71 0.56
CA GLU A 178 2.90 -0.18 -0.59
C GLU A 178 4.32 -0.74 -0.71
N ASN A 179 5.34 0.05 -0.35
CA ASN A 179 6.72 -0.42 -0.34
C ASN A 179 6.93 -1.56 0.67
N VAL A 180 6.31 -1.46 1.84
CA VAL A 180 6.32 -2.51 2.87
C VAL A 180 5.50 -3.70 2.42
N LEU A 181 4.31 -3.45 1.88
CA LEU A 181 3.36 -4.45 1.43
C LEU A 181 3.95 -5.33 0.33
N HIS A 182 4.72 -4.75 -0.60
CA HIS A 182 5.42 -5.50 -1.65
C HIS A 182 6.25 -6.66 -1.10
N TYR A 183 6.98 -6.45 0.00
CA TYR A 183 7.76 -7.51 0.64
C TYR A 183 6.92 -8.39 1.56
N ALA A 184 6.00 -7.82 2.32
CA ALA A 184 5.17 -8.57 3.26
C ALA A 184 4.33 -9.66 2.57
N GLN A 185 3.79 -9.38 1.38
CA GLN A 185 3.02 -10.34 0.57
C GLN A 185 3.86 -11.50 0.02
N GLN A 186 5.18 -11.34 -0.03
CA GLN A 186 6.10 -12.36 -0.54
C GLN A 186 6.68 -13.25 0.56
N ILE A 187 6.38 -13.00 1.83
CA ILE A 187 6.77 -13.89 2.94
C ILE A 187 6.16 -15.27 2.68
N PRO A 188 6.95 -16.36 2.70
CA PRO A 188 6.49 -17.67 2.22
C PRO A 188 5.21 -18.20 2.85
N CYS A 189 4.99 -17.93 4.15
CA CYS A 189 3.80 -18.38 4.89
C CYS A 189 2.58 -17.45 4.71
N VAL A 190 2.74 -16.26 4.09
CA VAL A 190 1.68 -15.25 3.98
C VAL A 190 0.86 -15.47 2.71
N ASP A 191 -0.46 -15.42 2.87
CA ASP A 191 -1.44 -15.41 1.78
C ASP A 191 -1.86 -13.99 1.43
N ILE A 192 -2.31 -13.22 2.42
CA ILE A 192 -2.74 -11.83 2.26
C ILE A 192 -2.04 -10.97 3.34
N ALA A 193 -1.60 -9.78 2.96
CA ALA A 193 -1.02 -8.81 3.88
C ALA A 193 -1.62 -7.41 3.67
N VAL A 194 -1.59 -6.60 4.72
CA VAL A 194 -1.78 -5.14 4.67
C VAL A 194 -0.70 -4.48 5.53
N ALA A 195 -0.22 -3.31 5.10
CA ALA A 195 0.80 -2.54 5.81
C ALA A 195 0.28 -1.15 6.18
N TYR A 196 0.71 -0.62 7.31
CA TYR A 196 0.32 0.70 7.80
C TYR A 196 1.23 1.19 8.92
N GLY A 197 1.17 2.50 9.20
CA GLY A 197 1.84 3.10 10.35
C GLY A 197 1.13 2.76 11.65
N ALA A 198 1.90 2.43 12.69
CA ALA A 198 1.43 2.26 14.05
C ALA A 198 2.09 3.30 14.97
N PRO A 199 1.44 3.69 16.09
CA PRO A 199 2.00 4.69 16.99
C PRO A 199 3.40 4.31 17.51
N CYS A 200 4.28 5.31 17.65
CA CYS A 200 5.59 5.17 18.28
C CYS A 200 5.64 5.96 19.59
N SER A 201 6.29 5.38 20.60
CA SER A 201 6.41 6.01 21.93
C SER A 201 7.35 7.21 21.96
N VAL A 202 8.21 7.41 20.96
CA VAL A 202 9.21 8.49 20.92
C VAL A 202 8.80 9.56 19.92
N ALA A 203 8.78 9.22 18.64
CA ALA A 203 8.47 10.12 17.54
C ALA A 203 7.93 9.32 16.35
N ASP A 204 7.27 10.00 15.41
CA ASP A 204 6.81 9.40 14.17
C ASP A 204 5.95 8.14 14.36
N GLU A 205 6.11 7.13 13.50
CA GLU A 205 5.38 5.87 13.51
C GLU A 205 6.35 4.67 13.51
N ARG A 206 5.77 3.50 13.68
CA ARG A 206 6.38 2.18 13.49
C ARG A 206 5.71 1.47 12.33
N VAL A 207 6.46 0.69 11.60
CA VAL A 207 5.92 -0.14 10.52
C VAL A 207 5.15 -1.30 11.12
N MET A 208 3.88 -1.41 10.76
CA MET A 208 3.06 -2.55 11.15
C MET A 208 2.48 -3.24 9.93
N VAL A 209 2.50 -4.58 9.97
CA VAL A 209 1.90 -5.44 8.95
C VAL A 209 0.89 -6.35 9.62
N THR A 210 -0.29 -6.49 9.04
CA THR A 210 -1.24 -7.54 9.41
C THR A 210 -1.25 -8.58 8.30
N VAL A 211 -1.14 -9.85 8.66
CA VAL A 211 -1.06 -10.97 7.72
C VAL A 211 -2.11 -12.03 8.00
N GLN A 212 -2.67 -12.56 6.94
CA GLN A 212 -3.41 -13.81 6.91
C GLN A 212 -2.46 -14.86 6.35
N LEU A 213 -2.37 -16.00 7.03
CA LEU A 213 -1.48 -17.08 6.59
C LEU A 213 -2.15 -17.96 5.53
N LYS A 214 -1.33 -18.61 4.72
CA LYS A 214 -1.77 -19.66 3.82
C LYS A 214 -2.39 -20.82 4.59
N GLN A 215 -3.32 -21.52 3.97
CA GLN A 215 -3.97 -22.67 4.61
C GLN A 215 -2.94 -23.71 5.06
N GLY A 216 -2.99 -24.06 6.34
CA GLY A 216 -2.07 -25.01 6.96
C GLY A 216 -0.66 -24.48 7.25
N ALA A 217 -0.35 -23.24 6.93
CA ALA A 217 0.91 -22.61 7.30
C ALA A 217 0.93 -22.15 8.76
N CYS A 218 2.11 -22.14 9.36
CA CYS A 218 2.34 -21.57 10.68
C CYS A 218 3.25 -20.34 10.55
N PHE A 219 3.06 -19.39 11.45
CA PHE A 219 3.95 -18.23 11.55
C PHE A 219 5.17 -18.62 12.42
N ASP A 220 6.32 -18.71 11.78
CA ASP A 220 7.61 -18.88 12.48
C ASP A 220 8.33 -17.52 12.51
N PRO A 221 8.55 -16.93 13.69
CA PRO A 221 9.15 -15.60 13.80
C PRO A 221 10.61 -15.56 13.31
N ASP A 222 11.36 -16.64 13.45
CA ASP A 222 12.76 -16.69 13.02
C ASP A 222 12.86 -16.82 11.51
N GLU A 223 12.08 -17.69 10.88
CA GLU A 223 12.03 -17.85 9.41
C GLU A 223 11.57 -16.54 8.73
N VAL A 224 10.55 -15.89 9.29
CA VAL A 224 10.06 -14.60 8.76
C VAL A 224 11.12 -13.51 8.88
N HIS A 225 11.81 -13.43 10.01
CA HIS A 225 12.89 -12.47 10.20
C HIS A 225 14.05 -12.71 9.22
N GLU A 226 14.54 -13.94 9.11
CA GLU A 226 15.60 -14.32 8.19
C GLU A 226 15.23 -13.99 6.73
N TRP A 227 13.98 -14.27 6.34
CA TRP A 227 13.48 -13.94 5.01
C TRP A 227 13.54 -12.43 4.75
N LEU A 228 13.05 -11.60 5.67
CA LEU A 228 13.05 -10.14 5.54
C LEU A 228 14.49 -9.58 5.51
N ILE A 229 15.39 -10.09 6.33
CA ILE A 229 16.81 -9.72 6.30
C ILE A 229 17.46 -10.06 4.95
N ARG A 230 17.10 -11.19 4.36
CA ARG A 230 17.56 -11.55 3.00
C ARG A 230 17.06 -10.55 1.97
N GLN A 231 15.81 -10.10 2.07
CA GLN A 231 15.28 -9.06 1.16
C GLN A 231 16.02 -7.72 1.32
N GLN A 232 16.46 -7.35 2.52
CA GLN A 232 17.29 -6.17 2.71
C GLN A 232 18.65 -6.30 2.03
N LYS A 233 19.29 -7.45 2.09
CA LYS A 233 20.63 -7.66 1.55
C LYS A 233 20.64 -7.86 0.03
N GLU A 234 19.68 -8.57 -0.50
CA GLU A 234 19.69 -9.08 -1.88
C GLU A 234 18.50 -8.57 -2.71
N GLY A 235 17.36 -8.29 -2.05
CA GLY A 235 16.10 -7.93 -2.71
C GLY A 235 15.82 -6.43 -2.82
N GLY A 236 16.73 -5.56 -2.34
CA GLY A 236 16.57 -4.11 -2.45
C GLY A 236 15.58 -3.48 -1.47
N MET A 237 15.16 -4.22 -0.43
CA MET A 237 14.29 -3.72 0.64
C MET A 237 15.05 -2.69 1.48
N ASP A 238 14.51 -1.48 1.63
CA ASP A 238 15.07 -0.49 2.53
C ASP A 238 14.96 -0.96 3.99
N PRO A 239 16.01 -0.79 4.83
CA PRO A 239 15.96 -1.14 6.25
C PRO A 239 14.81 -0.49 7.03
N LYS A 240 14.35 0.70 6.63
CA LYS A 240 13.22 1.39 7.26
C LYS A 240 11.88 0.74 7.00
N TRP A 241 11.75 -0.02 5.90
CA TRP A 241 10.53 -0.75 5.56
C TRP A 241 10.35 -2.03 6.36
N MET A 242 11.38 -2.44 7.12
CA MET A 242 11.31 -3.61 8.00
C MET A 242 10.16 -3.46 9.00
N PRO A 243 9.20 -4.40 9.05
CA PRO A 243 8.11 -4.34 10.03
C PRO A 243 8.65 -4.33 11.46
N ASP A 244 8.16 -3.40 12.28
CA ASP A 244 8.40 -3.38 13.72
C ASP A 244 7.39 -4.29 14.43
N TYR A 245 6.16 -4.41 13.86
CA TYR A 245 5.08 -5.25 14.36
C TYR A 245 4.47 -6.09 13.23
N ILE A 246 4.17 -7.35 13.53
CA ILE A 246 3.43 -8.25 12.63
C ILE A 246 2.25 -8.83 13.40
N ARG A 247 1.03 -8.53 12.96
CA ARG A 247 -0.20 -9.10 13.49
C ARG A 247 -0.63 -10.27 12.61
N VAL A 248 -0.89 -11.42 13.22
CA VAL A 248 -1.40 -12.60 12.53
C VAL A 248 -2.89 -12.72 12.79
N ILE A 249 -3.68 -12.95 11.74
CA ILE A 249 -5.13 -13.11 11.79
C ILE A 249 -5.58 -14.32 10.98
N ASP A 250 -6.78 -14.81 11.27
CA ASP A 250 -7.38 -15.94 10.55
C ASP A 250 -7.88 -15.52 9.15
N SER A 251 -8.56 -14.36 9.05
CA SER A 251 -9.07 -13.84 7.79
C SER A 251 -9.30 -12.33 7.85
N PHE A 252 -9.16 -11.67 6.69
CA PHE A 252 -9.49 -10.25 6.56
C PHE A 252 -10.99 -10.06 6.32
N PRO A 253 -11.66 -9.12 7.05
CA PRO A 253 -12.98 -8.68 6.68
C PRO A 253 -12.93 -7.92 5.36
N VAL A 254 -13.90 -8.17 4.51
CA VAL A 254 -14.04 -7.52 3.21
C VAL A 254 -15.35 -6.73 3.14
N THR A 255 -15.36 -5.71 2.31
CA THR A 255 -16.58 -4.97 1.97
C THR A 255 -17.46 -5.80 1.03
N ASP A 256 -18.71 -5.37 0.78
CA ASP A 256 -19.60 -5.99 -0.22
C ASP A 256 -18.97 -6.03 -1.62
N THR A 257 -18.05 -5.13 -1.91
CA THR A 257 -17.27 -5.08 -3.16
C THR A 257 -15.96 -5.86 -3.09
N GLN A 258 -15.78 -6.72 -2.08
CA GLN A 258 -14.61 -7.58 -1.87
C GLN A 258 -13.30 -6.82 -1.64
N LYS A 259 -13.34 -5.60 -1.14
CA LYS A 259 -12.14 -4.84 -0.73
C LYS A 259 -11.82 -5.13 0.72
N ILE A 260 -10.55 -5.37 1.02
CA ILE A 260 -10.06 -5.57 2.39
C ILE A 260 -10.29 -4.31 3.22
N MET A 261 -10.87 -4.49 4.41
CA MET A 261 -11.11 -3.40 5.35
C MET A 261 -9.87 -3.18 6.22
N VAL A 262 -9.00 -2.26 5.85
CA VAL A 262 -7.75 -1.95 6.58
C VAL A 262 -7.99 -1.07 7.81
N ARG A 263 -8.98 -0.17 7.76
CA ARG A 263 -9.25 0.84 8.80
C ARG A 263 -9.38 0.28 10.23
N PRO A 264 -10.06 -0.86 10.49
CA PRO A 264 -10.10 -1.45 11.83
C PRO A 264 -8.71 -1.78 12.37
N TYR A 265 -7.84 -2.35 11.54
CA TYR A 265 -6.47 -2.72 11.92
C TYR A 265 -5.59 -1.51 12.22
N LYS A 266 -5.71 -0.43 11.45
CA LYS A 266 -5.05 0.85 11.72
C LYS A 266 -5.49 1.45 13.06
N LYS A 267 -6.77 1.29 13.42
CA LYS A 267 -7.33 1.80 14.67
C LYS A 267 -6.86 0.99 15.88
N GLU A 268 -6.88 -0.35 15.77
CA GLU A 268 -6.47 -1.26 16.83
C GLU A 268 -4.95 -1.38 16.95
N HIS A 269 -4.22 -1.26 15.83
CA HIS A 269 -2.78 -1.49 15.68
C HIS A 269 -2.27 -2.69 16.51
N PHE A 270 -1.30 -2.50 17.42
CA PHE A 270 -0.76 -3.54 18.31
C PHE A 270 -1.37 -3.54 19.72
N ASP A 271 -2.48 -2.85 19.93
CA ASP A 271 -3.13 -2.76 21.25
C ASP A 271 -3.83 -4.08 21.62
N ILE A 272 -3.07 -5.01 22.19
CA ILE A 272 -3.62 -6.28 22.69
C ILE A 272 -4.55 -6.08 23.90
N GLY A 273 -4.59 -4.89 24.51
CA GLY A 273 -5.51 -4.58 25.58
C GLY A 273 -6.96 -4.44 25.08
N CYS A 274 -7.17 -4.01 23.82
CA CYS A 274 -8.50 -3.91 23.25
C CYS A 274 -9.03 -5.25 22.71
N ASN A 275 -8.14 -6.21 22.41
CA ASN A 275 -8.52 -7.53 21.94
C ASN A 275 -7.55 -8.61 22.50
N PRO A 276 -7.94 -9.32 23.55
CA PRO A 276 -7.09 -10.34 24.19
C PRO A 276 -6.70 -11.51 23.28
N ASN A 277 -7.45 -11.75 22.21
CA ASN A 277 -7.16 -12.81 21.23
C ASN A 277 -6.23 -12.35 20.11
N MET A 278 -5.82 -11.08 20.12
CA MET A 278 -4.92 -10.53 19.11
C MET A 278 -3.54 -11.19 19.24
N VAL A 279 -3.06 -11.73 18.13
CA VAL A 279 -1.71 -12.31 18.03
C VAL A 279 -0.82 -11.31 17.32
N VAL A 280 0.10 -10.71 18.06
CA VAL A 280 1.07 -9.74 17.54
C VAL A 280 2.47 -10.22 17.88
N TYR A 281 3.34 -10.14 16.90
CA TYR A 281 4.79 -10.28 17.06
C TYR A 281 5.44 -8.91 16.89
N PHE A 282 6.50 -8.63 17.62
CA PHE A 282 7.22 -7.39 17.52
C PHE A 282 8.73 -7.62 17.57
N ARG A 283 9.47 -6.69 16.99
CA ARG A 283 10.92 -6.72 16.96
C ARG A 283 11.47 -5.62 17.87
N GLU A 284 12.19 -6.01 18.91
CA GLU A 284 12.95 -5.07 19.71
C GLU A 284 14.23 -4.63 19.00
N ARG A 285 14.66 -3.39 19.22
CA ARG A 285 15.90 -2.87 18.65
C ARG A 285 17.10 -3.68 19.20
N GLY A 286 17.90 -4.26 18.29
CA GLY A 286 19.06 -5.09 18.65
C GLY A 286 18.74 -6.57 18.93
N VAL A 287 17.50 -6.99 18.63
CA VAL A 287 17.10 -8.40 18.69
C VAL A 287 16.89 -8.90 17.25
N ASP A 288 17.52 -10.02 16.92
CA ASP A 288 17.56 -10.58 15.57
C ASP A 288 16.40 -11.57 15.32
N THR A 289 15.23 -11.32 15.91
CA THR A 289 14.00 -12.08 15.66
C THR A 289 12.77 -11.32 16.09
N TYR A 290 11.60 -11.80 15.66
CA TYR A 290 10.31 -11.35 16.18
C TYR A 290 9.94 -12.12 17.44
N GLN A 291 9.40 -11.42 18.43
CA GLN A 291 8.93 -12.01 19.67
C GLN A 291 7.42 -11.78 19.81
N LYS A 292 6.71 -12.77 20.36
CA LYS A 292 5.28 -12.60 20.66
C LYS A 292 5.09 -11.47 21.68
N LEU A 293 4.16 -10.57 21.39
CA LEU A 293 3.77 -9.50 22.29
C LEU A 293 2.89 -10.06 23.41
N THR A 294 3.48 -10.24 24.60
CA THR A 294 2.76 -10.68 25.78
C THR A 294 2.19 -9.48 26.55
N PRO A 295 1.19 -9.66 27.44
CA PRO A 295 0.67 -8.60 28.28
C PRO A 295 1.75 -7.85 29.07
N GLU A 296 2.77 -8.55 29.57
CA GLU A 296 3.89 -7.95 30.31
C GLU A 296 4.76 -7.06 29.41
N LYS A 297 5.04 -7.52 28.20
CA LYS A 297 5.79 -6.74 27.20
C LYS A 297 4.98 -5.54 26.73
N PHE A 298 3.69 -5.73 26.50
CA PHE A 298 2.77 -4.64 26.14
C PHE A 298 2.72 -3.57 27.23
N ALA A 299 2.60 -3.97 28.50
CA ALA A 299 2.62 -3.03 29.64
C ALA A 299 3.89 -2.18 29.67
N ARG A 300 5.07 -2.76 29.36
CA ARG A 300 6.34 -2.02 29.25
C ARG A 300 6.31 -1.01 28.10
N ILE A 301 5.74 -1.39 26.96
CA ILE A 301 5.57 -0.46 25.83
C ILE A 301 4.67 0.70 26.24
N ILE A 302 3.51 0.45 26.87
CA ILE A 302 2.59 1.47 27.36
C ILE A 302 3.25 2.40 28.37
N ASP A 303 4.06 1.86 29.29
CA ASP A 303 4.81 2.68 30.26
C ASP A 303 5.78 3.64 29.56
N THR A 304 6.41 3.21 28.44
CA THR A 304 7.25 4.07 27.62
C THR A 304 6.43 5.19 26.95
N PHE A 305 5.24 4.89 26.43
CA PHE A 305 4.34 5.90 25.88
C PHE A 305 3.93 6.92 26.96
N ARG A 306 3.62 6.45 28.16
CA ARG A 306 3.25 7.32 29.30
C ARG A 306 4.41 8.22 29.72
N LYS A 307 5.63 7.69 29.85
CA LYS A 307 6.83 8.46 30.18
C LYS A 307 7.12 9.56 29.18
N ASN A 308 6.78 9.34 27.91
CA ASN A 308 6.99 10.30 26.83
C ASN A 308 5.75 11.20 26.55
N GLY A 309 4.70 11.14 27.39
CA GLY A 309 3.48 11.94 27.22
C GLY A 309 2.66 11.61 25.97
N ARG A 310 2.82 10.39 25.41
CA ARG A 310 2.17 9.94 24.16
C ARG A 310 1.12 8.84 24.36
N GLU A 311 0.69 8.60 25.59
CA GLU A 311 -0.28 7.55 25.93
C GLU A 311 -1.61 7.71 25.19
N SER A 312 -2.03 8.94 24.89
CA SER A 312 -3.25 9.22 24.13
C SER A 312 -3.27 8.65 22.71
N LEU A 313 -2.11 8.29 22.15
CA LEU A 313 -2.02 7.66 20.83
C LEU A 313 -2.45 6.19 20.86
N ILE A 314 -2.35 5.52 22.00
CA ILE A 314 -2.81 4.15 22.21
C ILE A 314 -4.27 4.11 22.65
N ALA A 315 -4.70 5.05 23.50
CA ALA A 315 -6.04 5.07 24.10
C ALA A 315 -7.20 5.45 23.13
N ARG A 316 -7.00 5.39 21.82
CA ARG A 316 -8.02 5.81 20.83
C ARG A 316 -9.10 4.77 20.52
N VAL A 317 -9.22 3.72 21.32
CA VAL A 317 -10.14 2.60 21.06
C VAL A 317 -11.40 2.68 21.95
N ASN A 318 -11.87 3.88 22.29
CA ASN A 318 -13.20 4.05 22.92
C ASN A 318 -14.14 4.76 21.95
#